data_754f4f2d85cba4e0af644f35df456dd7
#
_entry.id   754f4f2d85cba4e0af644f35df456dd7
#
_cell.length_a   1.000
_cell.length_b   1.000
_cell.length_c   1.000
_cell.angle_alpha   90.00
_cell.angle_beta   90.00
_cell.angle_gamma   90.00
#
_symmetry.space_group_name_H-M   'P 1'
#
loop_
_entity.id
_entity.type
_entity.pdbx_description
1 polymer ?
#
loop_
_entity_poly.entity_id
_entity_poly.type
_entity_poly.pdbx_seq_one_letter_code
_entity_poly.pdbx_strand_id
1 'polypeptide(L)'
;MDEQTVNRLALLVVSGSQAGNLMKELQQERFYFTVIDTSGGVINEQVTCLMLGFPQERLPVLVDLARKHCQPYRQYIPAQMQHPGEFMMLPMVEAQSGGALVYLMNVERFEQF
;
A
#
# COMPACT_ATOMS: atom_id res chain seq x y z
N MET A 1 2.56 -7.42 -28.42
CA MET A 1 2.54 -6.79 -27.10
C MET A 1 2.62 -5.29 -27.27
N ASP A 2 1.58 -4.61 -26.88
CA ASP A 2 1.57 -3.18 -27.04
C ASP A 2 2.55 -2.56 -26.07
N GLU A 3 3.52 -1.84 -26.61
CA GLU A 3 4.39 -1.06 -25.78
C GLU A 3 3.60 0.12 -25.23
N GLN A 4 3.05 -0.09 -24.05
CA GLN A 4 2.36 1.00 -23.42
C GLN A 4 3.39 1.98 -22.89
N THR A 5 3.24 3.22 -23.29
CA THR A 5 4.12 4.26 -22.83
C THR A 5 3.85 4.53 -21.36
N VAL A 6 4.86 4.29 -20.53
CA VAL A 6 4.78 4.62 -19.11
C VAL A 6 4.98 6.11 -18.96
N ASN A 7 3.94 6.82 -18.55
CA ASN A 7 4.00 8.26 -18.33
C ASN A 7 3.53 8.68 -16.93
N ARG A 8 3.13 7.72 -16.10
CA ARG A 8 2.76 7.96 -14.71
C ARG A 8 3.45 6.97 -13.80
N LEU A 9 3.76 7.43 -12.61
CA LEU A 9 4.31 6.59 -11.54
C LEU A 9 3.43 6.71 -10.33
N ALA A 10 3.08 5.58 -9.75
CA ALA A 10 2.33 5.54 -8.50
C ALA A 10 3.16 4.87 -7.42
N LEU A 11 3.16 5.47 -6.24
CA LEU A 11 3.59 4.81 -5.02
C LEU A 11 2.35 4.52 -4.19
N LEU A 12 2.13 3.25 -3.92
CA LEU A 12 1.02 2.80 -3.09
C LEU A 12 1.58 2.38 -1.74
N VAL A 13 1.07 2.98 -0.68
CA VAL A 13 1.41 2.57 0.68
C VAL A 13 0.18 1.89 1.24
N VAL A 14 0.25 0.59 1.44
CA VAL A 14 -0.90 -0.22 1.82
C VAL A 14 -0.60 -1.01 3.08
N SER A 15 -1.65 -1.34 3.81
CA SER A 15 -1.53 -2.22 4.98
C SER A 15 -1.03 -3.58 4.54
N GLY A 16 -0.11 -4.17 5.32
CA GLY A 16 0.43 -5.48 5.01
C GLY A 16 -0.64 -6.56 4.94
N SER A 17 -1.70 -6.43 5.72
CA SER A 17 -2.80 -7.40 5.71
C SER A 17 -3.62 -7.34 4.41
N GLN A 18 -3.59 -6.24 3.69
CA GLN A 18 -4.37 -6.05 2.47
C GLN A 18 -3.50 -6.09 1.21
N ALA A 19 -2.18 -6.01 1.38
CA ALA A 19 -1.26 -5.91 0.25
C ALA A 19 -1.29 -7.15 -0.65
N GLY A 20 -1.42 -8.35 -0.06
CA GLY A 20 -1.40 -9.58 -0.82
C GLY A 20 -2.52 -9.67 -1.84
N ASN A 21 -3.74 -9.35 -1.43
CA ASN A 21 -4.88 -9.36 -2.33
C ASN A 21 -4.75 -8.30 -3.42
N LEU A 22 -4.27 -7.12 -3.05
CA LEU A 22 -4.05 -6.06 -4.03
C LEU A 22 -3.01 -6.47 -5.06
N MET A 23 -1.89 -7.03 -4.63
CA MET A 23 -0.83 -7.47 -5.55
C MET A 23 -1.34 -8.53 -6.52
N LYS A 24 -2.16 -9.46 -6.02
CA LYS A 24 -2.73 -10.49 -6.87
C LYS A 24 -3.61 -9.89 -7.97
N GLU A 25 -4.46 -8.94 -7.60
CA GLU A 25 -5.33 -8.27 -8.57
C GLU A 25 -4.55 -7.41 -9.55
N LEU A 26 -3.50 -6.74 -9.08
CA LEU A 26 -2.63 -5.97 -9.96
C LEU A 26 -1.98 -6.86 -11.02
N GLN A 27 -1.54 -8.06 -10.62
CA GLN A 27 -0.97 -9.00 -11.56
C GLN A 27 -2.00 -9.49 -12.58
N GLN A 28 -3.22 -9.75 -12.14
CA GLN A 28 -4.29 -10.17 -13.04
C GLN A 28 -4.64 -9.10 -14.06
N GLU A 29 -4.58 -7.84 -13.66
CA GLU A 29 -4.83 -6.70 -14.55
C GLU A 29 -3.58 -6.28 -15.31
N ARG A 30 -2.50 -7.05 -15.20
CA ARG A 30 -1.25 -6.82 -15.91
C ARG A 30 -0.57 -5.49 -15.57
N PHE A 31 -0.68 -5.08 -14.33
CA PHE A 31 0.16 -4.02 -13.81
C PHE A 31 1.48 -4.62 -13.34
N TYR A 32 2.57 -4.02 -13.75
CA TYR A 32 3.89 -4.39 -13.27
C TYR A 32 4.25 -3.50 -12.08
N PHE A 33 4.70 -4.11 -11.01
CA PHE A 33 5.03 -3.35 -9.81
C PHE A 33 6.29 -3.90 -9.16
N THR A 34 6.94 -3.02 -8.41
CA THR A 34 8.08 -3.36 -7.57
C THR A 34 7.66 -3.19 -6.12
N VAL A 35 7.93 -4.19 -5.30
CA VAL A 35 7.68 -4.11 -3.87
C VAL A 35 8.87 -3.44 -3.21
N ILE A 36 8.61 -2.36 -2.49
CA ILE A 36 9.63 -1.69 -1.70
C ILE A 36 9.39 -2.09 -0.25
N ASP A 37 10.36 -2.78 0.31
CA ASP A 37 10.25 -3.25 1.68
C ASP A 37 10.52 -2.08 2.63
N THR A 38 9.55 -1.80 3.49
CA THR A 38 9.66 -0.74 4.47
C THR A 38 9.85 -1.29 5.87
N SER A 39 10.52 -2.44 5.98
CA SER A 39 10.83 -3.01 7.29
C SER A 39 11.75 -2.09 8.07
N GLY A 40 11.51 -1.92 9.35
CA GLY A 40 12.34 -1.10 10.22
C GLY A 40 11.63 0.06 10.89
N GLY A 41 10.34 0.21 10.64
CA GLY A 41 9.56 1.21 11.35
C GLY A 41 9.15 0.75 12.74
N VAL A 42 8.99 1.70 13.63
CA VAL A 42 8.50 1.45 14.99
C VAL A 42 6.99 1.25 15.02
N ILE A 43 6.39 1.12 13.87
CA ILE A 43 4.94 1.07 13.73
C ILE A 43 4.48 -0.37 13.90
N ASN A 44 3.44 -0.56 14.72
CA ASN A 44 2.90 -1.88 15.00
C ASN A 44 2.25 -2.54 13.79
N GLU A 45 1.86 -1.76 12.80
CA GLU A 45 1.29 -2.28 11.57
C GLU A 45 2.34 -2.26 10.47
N GLN A 46 2.58 -3.42 9.87
CA GLN A 46 3.46 -3.48 8.73
C GLN A 46 2.77 -2.88 7.52
N VAL A 47 3.49 -2.03 6.84
CA VAL A 47 3.01 -1.46 5.58
C VAL A 47 3.86 -2.00 4.45
N THR A 48 3.24 -2.12 3.29
CA THR A 48 3.92 -2.52 2.07
C THR A 48 3.83 -1.36 1.10
N CYS A 49 4.96 -1.02 0.51
CA CYS A 49 5.01 0.02 -0.51
C CYS A 49 5.20 -0.61 -1.87
N LEU A 50 4.36 -0.24 -2.82
CA LEU A 50 4.43 -0.73 -4.20
C LEU A 50 4.70 0.44 -5.12
N MET A 51 5.60 0.23 -6.09
CA MET A 51 5.91 1.23 -7.10
C MET A 51 5.48 0.70 -8.46
N LEU A 52 4.65 1.46 -9.16
CA LEU A 52 4.11 1.08 -10.45
C LEU A 52 4.32 2.17 -11.48
N GLY A 53 4.80 1.77 -12.67
CA GLY A 53 4.78 2.64 -13.84
C GLY A 53 3.65 2.20 -14.76
N PHE A 54 2.89 3.14 -15.30
CA PHE A 54 1.75 2.82 -16.13
C PHE A 54 1.37 4.00 -17.03
N PRO A 55 0.58 3.75 -18.07
CA PRO A 55 0.04 4.84 -18.87
C PRO A 55 -1.14 5.51 -18.15
N GLN A 56 -1.28 6.80 -18.33
CA GLN A 56 -2.30 7.61 -17.68
C GLN A 56 -3.71 7.03 -17.84
N GLU A 57 -3.99 6.43 -18.99
CA GLU A 57 -5.31 5.89 -19.30
C GLU A 57 -5.72 4.77 -18.35
N ARG A 58 -4.76 4.12 -17.71
CA ARG A 58 -5.03 3.04 -16.78
C ARG A 58 -5.20 3.48 -15.34
N LEU A 59 -5.07 4.78 -15.07
CA LEU A 59 -5.21 5.29 -13.71
C LEU A 59 -6.54 4.92 -13.06
N PRO A 60 -7.69 5.04 -13.75
CA PRO A 60 -8.96 4.66 -13.11
C PRO A 60 -9.01 3.20 -12.65
N VAL A 61 -8.42 2.29 -13.43
CA VAL A 61 -8.37 0.87 -13.05
C VAL A 61 -7.54 0.69 -11.78
N LEU A 62 -6.39 1.34 -11.72
CA LEU A 62 -5.52 1.27 -10.54
C LEU A 62 -6.22 1.79 -9.29
N VAL A 63 -6.86 2.94 -9.41
CA VAL A 63 -7.56 3.55 -8.28
C VAL A 63 -8.71 2.67 -7.80
N ASP A 64 -9.46 2.09 -8.74
CA ASP A 64 -10.57 1.19 -8.40
C ASP A 64 -10.07 -0.06 -7.66
N LEU A 65 -8.98 -0.66 -8.11
CA LEU A 65 -8.41 -1.81 -7.44
C LEU A 65 -7.95 -1.47 -6.03
N ALA A 66 -7.27 -0.34 -5.87
CA ALA A 66 -6.81 0.08 -4.55
C ALA A 66 -7.99 0.35 -3.61
N ARG A 67 -9.02 1.01 -4.12
CA ARG A 67 -10.20 1.33 -3.32
C ARG A 67 -10.95 0.06 -2.91
N LYS A 68 -11.05 -0.89 -3.81
CA LYS A 68 -11.77 -2.13 -3.56
C LYS A 68 -11.07 -3.02 -2.53
N HIS A 69 -9.74 -3.11 -2.61
CA HIS A 69 -8.98 -4.07 -1.80
C HIS A 69 -8.33 -3.49 -0.57
N CYS A 70 -8.31 -2.17 -0.44
CA CYS A 70 -7.61 -1.49 0.65
C CYS A 70 -8.55 -0.58 1.43
N GLN A 71 -9.75 -1.06 1.74
CA GLN A 71 -10.70 -0.26 2.51
C GLN A 71 -10.24 -0.14 3.95
N PRO A 72 -10.37 1.05 4.55
CA PRO A 72 -10.08 1.20 5.97
C PRO A 72 -11.01 0.33 6.80
N TYR A 73 -10.49 -0.19 7.89
CA TYR A 73 -11.27 -0.92 8.87
C TYR A 73 -10.79 -0.55 10.26
N ARG A 74 -11.63 -0.81 11.26
CA ARG A 74 -11.27 -0.55 12.65
C ARG A 74 -10.91 -1.83 13.33
N GLN A 75 -9.89 -1.75 14.20
CA GLN A 75 -9.49 -2.88 15.02
C GLN A 75 -9.09 -2.38 16.39
N TYR A 76 -9.14 -3.27 17.36
CA TYR A 76 -8.65 -2.98 18.70
C TYR A 76 -7.21 -3.44 18.81
N ILE A 77 -6.35 -2.53 19.22
CA ILE A 77 -4.94 -2.81 19.41
C ILE A 77 -4.56 -2.44 20.84
N PRO A 78 -3.54 -3.10 21.42
CA PRO A 78 -3.06 -2.71 22.74
C PRO A 78 -2.46 -1.30 22.70
N ALA A 79 -2.82 -0.49 23.67
CA ALA A 79 -2.21 0.83 23.80
C ALA A 79 -0.75 0.65 24.19
N GLN A 80 0.11 1.53 23.65
CA GLN A 80 1.54 1.49 23.99
C GLN A 80 1.72 1.96 25.40
N MET A 81 2.49 1.21 26.18
CA MET A 81 2.82 1.57 27.55
C MET A 81 4.11 2.37 27.58
N GLN A 82 4.10 3.49 28.28
CA GLN A 82 5.29 4.31 28.45
C GLN A 82 6.16 3.84 29.61
N HIS A 83 5.60 3.03 30.51
CA HIS A 83 6.30 2.56 31.71
C HIS A 83 6.45 1.04 31.67
N PRO A 84 7.68 0.51 31.61
CA PRO A 84 7.89 -0.92 31.47
C PRO A 84 7.37 -1.78 32.61
N GLY A 85 7.05 -1.21 33.76
CA GLY A 85 6.51 -1.97 34.89
C GLY A 85 5.00 -2.12 34.88
N GLU A 86 4.29 -1.44 34.01
CA GLU A 86 2.85 -1.45 33.96
C GLU A 86 2.34 -2.36 32.85
N PHE A 87 2.48 -3.66 33.04
CA PHE A 87 2.13 -4.60 31.99
C PHE A 87 0.93 -5.48 32.34
N MET A 88 0.26 -5.20 33.44
CA MET A 88 -0.76 -6.13 33.92
C MET A 88 -2.02 -6.15 33.06
N MET A 89 -2.41 -5.02 32.51
CA MET A 89 -3.56 -4.97 31.61
C MET A 89 -3.35 -3.82 30.63
N LEU A 90 -2.94 -4.17 29.42
CA LEU A 90 -2.85 -3.18 28.37
C LEU A 90 -4.27 -2.82 27.91
N PRO A 91 -4.67 -1.57 28.01
CA PRO A 91 -5.96 -1.19 27.47
C PRO A 91 -5.96 -1.37 25.95
N MET A 92 -7.08 -1.85 25.44
CA MET A 92 -7.28 -1.96 24.01
C MET A 92 -7.88 -0.66 23.52
N VAL A 93 -7.27 -0.10 22.50
CA VAL A 93 -7.77 1.11 21.86
C VAL A 93 -8.26 0.79 20.46
N GLU A 94 -9.32 1.44 20.06
CA GLU A 94 -9.83 1.31 18.71
C GLU A 94 -8.97 2.15 17.78
N ALA A 95 -8.42 1.51 16.76
CA ALA A 95 -7.58 2.17 15.77
C ALA A 95 -8.10 1.88 14.37
N GLN A 96 -8.00 2.88 13.52
CA GLN A 96 -8.31 2.71 12.11
C GLN A 96 -7.09 2.09 11.44
N SER A 97 -7.32 0.96 10.77
CA SER A 97 -6.29 0.23 10.05
C SER A 97 -6.72 0.06 8.60
N GLY A 98 -5.81 -0.43 7.77
CA GLY A 98 -6.09 -0.62 6.36
C GLY A 98 -6.08 0.70 5.60
N GLY A 99 -6.70 0.68 4.43
CA GLY A 99 -6.65 1.81 3.53
C GLY A 99 -5.39 1.85 2.71
N ALA A 100 -5.27 2.86 1.87
CA ALA A 100 -4.10 3.02 1.01
C ALA A 100 -3.82 4.49 0.80
N LEU A 101 -2.54 4.81 0.70
CA LEU A 101 -2.09 6.11 0.22
C LEU A 101 -1.58 5.93 -1.20
N VAL A 102 -1.98 6.80 -2.09
CA VAL A 102 -1.57 6.75 -3.48
C VAL A 102 -0.89 8.06 -3.82
N TYR A 103 0.40 7.99 -4.11
CA TYR A 103 1.17 9.14 -4.57
C TYR A 103 1.34 9.01 -6.07
N LEU A 104 0.93 10.02 -6.81
CA LEU A 104 1.02 10.03 -8.26
C LEU A 104 2.05 11.05 -8.72
N MET A 105 2.89 10.63 -9.66
CA MET A 105 3.93 11.47 -10.21
C MET A 105 3.93 11.34 -11.73
N ASN A 106 4.29 12.41 -12.40
CA ASN A 106 4.52 12.39 -13.83
C ASN A 106 5.88 11.76 -14.11
N VAL A 107 5.95 10.97 -15.18
CA VAL A 107 7.20 10.40 -15.66
C VAL A 107 7.58 11.12 -16.94
N GLU A 108 8.70 11.82 -16.92
CA GLU A 108 9.17 12.55 -18.09
C GLU A 108 9.79 11.61 -19.13
N ARG A 109 10.46 10.56 -18.64
CA ARG A 109 11.14 9.62 -19.52
C ARG A 109 11.15 8.25 -18.87
N PHE A 110 10.79 7.22 -19.62
CA PHE A 110 10.83 5.85 -19.21
C PHE A 110 11.68 5.06 -20.21
N GLU A 111 12.64 4.31 -19.71
CA GLU A 111 13.46 3.42 -20.51
C GLU A 111 13.54 2.05 -19.84
N GLN A 112 13.46 1.03 -20.67
CA GLN A 112 13.62 -0.35 -20.22
C GLN A 112 14.72 -0.99 -21.05
N PHE A 113 15.72 -1.49 -20.39
CA PHE A 113 16.89 -2.06 -21.05
C PHE A 113 16.82 -3.57 -21.13
#